data_8a5ccc45d7403a404f5e7e2e943ace5a
#
_entry.id   8a5ccc45d7403a404f5e7e2e943ace5a
#
_cell.length_a   1.000
_cell.length_b   1.000
_cell.length_c   1.000
_cell.angle_alpha   90.00
_cell.angle_beta   90.00
_cell.angle_gamma   90.00
#
_symmetry.space_group_name_H-M   'P 1'
#
loop_
_entity.id
_entity.type
_entity.pdbx_description
1 polymer ?
#
loop_
_entity_poly.entity_id
_entity_poly.type
_entity_poly.pdbx_seq_one_letter_code
_entity_poly.pdbx_strand_id
1 'polypeptide(L)'
;MNAVSMATPVFMILMAFGNLFGIGGCAFISRSLGAREYERVKKISSFSFWGAVFVGLLATLALTLGVSWILPLVGADASANIANISKDISGDAYDKLVQNYQNLEQYTRDYLFYIGVGAIPTVLSSAMSNLVKGEGAAKVSMFGMMIGAVTNIILDPIFIFGLDMGVTGAAAATVVGQLASLGMAMLFHYRWDKEIRRDWKHIRPQWGLIRGIYAIGIPAAIMQGLLSVMVLFVNLVFGTQGDMAEPLQAAYGIYYKIQPVSYTHLRL
;
A
#
# COMPACT_ATOMS: atom_id res chain seq x y z
N MET A 1 -6.80 -2.96 17.04
CA MET A 1 -5.93 -3.72 16.11
C MET A 1 -6.70 -4.29 14.92
N ASN A 2 -7.92 -4.78 15.09
CA ASN A 2 -8.70 -5.42 14.02
C ASN A 2 -8.98 -4.51 12.81
N ALA A 3 -9.29 -3.23 13.01
CA ALA A 3 -9.55 -2.29 11.91
C ALA A 3 -8.34 -2.12 10.96
N VAL A 4 -7.13 -2.03 11.50
CA VAL A 4 -5.89 -1.94 10.70
C VAL A 4 -5.65 -3.23 9.91
N SER A 5 -5.90 -4.38 10.53
CA SER A 5 -5.73 -5.68 9.86
C SER A 5 -6.73 -5.86 8.71
N MET A 6 -7.98 -5.42 8.88
CA MET A 6 -9.00 -5.45 7.83
C MET A 6 -8.69 -4.50 6.67
N ALA A 7 -8.06 -3.37 6.93
CA ALA A 7 -7.66 -2.42 5.87
C ALA A 7 -6.34 -2.79 5.18
N THR A 8 -5.53 -3.69 5.75
CA THR A 8 -4.22 -4.10 5.18
C THR A 8 -4.31 -4.58 3.73
N PRO A 9 -5.31 -5.39 3.29
CA PRO A 9 -5.43 -5.80 1.89
C PRO A 9 -5.58 -4.62 0.92
N VAL A 10 -6.30 -3.57 1.32
CA VAL A 10 -6.48 -2.36 0.51
C VAL A 10 -5.15 -1.64 0.33
N PHE A 11 -4.38 -1.49 1.41
CA PHE A 11 -3.03 -0.90 1.34
C PHE A 11 -2.08 -1.71 0.45
N MET A 12 -2.15 -3.05 0.51
CA MET A 12 -1.35 -3.92 -0.38
C MET A 12 -1.72 -3.77 -1.85
N ILE A 13 -3.01 -3.56 -2.16
CA ILE A 13 -3.47 -3.29 -3.54
C ILE A 13 -2.91 -1.94 -4.03
N LEU A 14 -2.89 -0.91 -3.19
CA LEU A 14 -2.26 0.37 -3.56
C LEU A 14 -0.77 0.18 -3.89
N MET A 15 -0.06 -0.58 -3.07
CA MET A 15 1.34 -0.92 -3.33
C MET A 15 1.52 -1.73 -4.63
N ALA A 16 0.59 -2.63 -4.95
CA ALA A 16 0.60 -3.41 -6.19
C ALA A 16 0.48 -2.49 -7.43
N PHE A 17 -0.37 -1.47 -7.39
CA PHE A 17 -0.45 -0.47 -8.45
C PHE A 17 0.84 0.34 -8.59
N GLY A 18 1.48 0.71 -7.49
CA GLY A 18 2.80 1.34 -7.52
C GLY A 18 3.87 0.44 -8.14
N ASN A 19 3.85 -0.84 -7.78
CA ASN A 19 4.76 -1.85 -8.32
C ASN A 19 4.54 -2.13 -9.81
N LEU A 20 3.31 -2.03 -10.32
CA LEU A 20 3.03 -2.17 -11.74
C LEU A 20 3.89 -1.22 -12.59
N PHE A 21 3.87 0.07 -12.24
CA PHE A 21 4.67 1.07 -12.94
C PHE A 21 6.14 1.06 -12.52
N GLY A 22 6.39 0.80 -11.23
CA GLY A 22 7.73 0.79 -10.67
C GLY A 22 8.59 -0.36 -11.17
N ILE A 23 8.14 -1.61 -11.07
CA ILE A 23 8.89 -2.80 -11.48
C ILE A 23 8.96 -2.88 -13.01
N GLY A 24 7.82 -2.60 -13.70
CA GLY A 24 7.79 -2.54 -15.14
C GLY A 24 8.75 -1.48 -15.69
N GLY A 25 8.72 -0.26 -15.14
CA GLY A 25 9.62 0.83 -15.50
C GLY A 25 11.08 0.52 -15.17
N CYS A 26 11.36 -0.01 -13.97
CA CYS A 26 12.69 -0.39 -13.51
C CYS A 26 13.43 -1.30 -14.51
N ALA A 27 12.78 -2.37 -14.96
CA ALA A 27 13.38 -3.33 -15.88
C ALA A 27 13.75 -2.70 -17.23
N PHE A 28 12.89 -1.79 -17.74
CA PHE A 28 13.18 -1.09 -19.00
C PHE A 28 14.21 0.03 -18.84
N ILE A 29 14.18 0.76 -17.73
CA ILE A 29 15.19 1.78 -17.41
C ILE A 29 16.58 1.15 -17.36
N SER A 30 16.76 0.09 -16.57
CA SER A 30 18.05 -0.58 -16.43
C SER A 30 18.59 -1.09 -17.78
N ARG A 31 17.72 -1.66 -18.61
CA ARG A 31 18.09 -2.15 -19.95
C ARG A 31 18.46 -1.00 -20.88
N SER A 32 17.68 0.09 -20.90
CA SER A 32 17.93 1.25 -21.76
C SER A 32 19.16 2.05 -21.30
N LEU A 33 19.45 2.11 -20.00
CA LEU A 33 20.70 2.69 -19.48
C LEU A 33 21.93 1.89 -19.92
N GLY A 34 21.84 0.55 -19.84
CA GLY A 34 22.91 -0.33 -20.32
C GLY A 34 23.18 -0.16 -21.85
N ALA A 35 22.14 0.12 -22.63
CA ALA A 35 22.23 0.44 -24.05
C ALA A 35 22.60 1.92 -24.34
N ARG A 36 22.74 2.78 -23.33
CA ARG A 36 22.98 4.23 -23.42
C ARG A 36 21.85 4.99 -24.17
N GLU A 37 20.63 4.47 -24.16
CA GLU A 37 19.47 5.09 -24.78
C GLU A 37 18.76 6.07 -23.81
N TYR A 38 19.41 7.17 -23.43
CA TYR A 38 18.92 8.13 -22.42
C TYR A 38 17.55 8.73 -22.75
N GLU A 39 17.28 9.03 -24.04
CA GLU A 39 15.97 9.55 -24.45
C GLU A 39 14.84 8.55 -24.20
N ARG A 40 15.12 7.26 -24.31
CA ARG A 40 14.16 6.20 -24.01
C ARG A 40 13.93 6.10 -22.49
N VAL A 41 15.00 6.23 -21.71
CA VAL A 41 14.90 6.25 -20.24
C VAL A 41 14.01 7.38 -19.77
N LYS A 42 14.17 8.62 -20.31
CA LYS A 42 13.30 9.76 -19.99
C LYS A 42 11.82 9.46 -20.26
N LYS A 43 11.50 8.84 -21.40
CA LYS A 43 10.14 8.47 -21.78
C LYS A 43 9.56 7.41 -20.83
N ILE A 44 10.34 6.39 -20.47
CA ILE A 44 9.93 5.31 -19.55
C ILE A 44 9.68 5.90 -18.16
N SER A 45 10.62 6.67 -17.63
CA SER A 45 10.52 7.29 -16.32
C SER A 45 9.32 8.23 -16.22
N SER A 46 9.13 9.10 -17.23
CA SER A 46 7.98 10.03 -17.29
C SER A 46 6.66 9.27 -17.37
N PHE A 47 6.53 8.27 -18.25
CA PHE A 47 5.31 7.48 -18.38
C PHE A 47 4.98 6.74 -17.06
N SER A 48 5.97 6.09 -16.44
CA SER A 48 5.77 5.34 -15.20
C SER A 48 5.39 6.26 -14.04
N PHE A 49 6.03 7.44 -13.93
CA PHE A 49 5.72 8.42 -12.91
C PHE A 49 4.27 8.95 -13.04
N TRP A 50 3.90 9.44 -14.22
CA TRP A 50 2.58 10.03 -14.44
C TRP A 50 1.48 8.97 -14.43
N GLY A 51 1.78 7.76 -14.90
CA GLY A 51 0.90 6.60 -14.77
C GLY A 51 0.60 6.27 -13.30
N ALA A 52 1.64 6.28 -12.45
CA ALA A 52 1.48 6.09 -11.01
C ALA A 52 0.67 7.22 -10.34
N VAL A 53 0.90 8.49 -10.75
CA VAL A 53 0.09 9.63 -10.27
C VAL A 53 -1.38 9.46 -10.67
N PHE A 54 -1.65 9.12 -11.93
CA PHE A 54 -3.01 8.94 -12.43
C PHE A 54 -3.75 7.82 -11.68
N VAL A 55 -3.10 6.66 -11.52
CA VAL A 55 -3.71 5.53 -10.78
C VAL A 55 -3.84 5.86 -9.29
N GLY A 56 -2.88 6.56 -8.69
CA GLY A 56 -2.97 7.07 -7.33
C GLY A 56 -4.16 8.01 -7.14
N LEU A 57 -4.43 8.89 -8.11
CA LEU A 57 -5.59 9.78 -8.10
C LEU A 57 -6.91 8.99 -8.19
N LEU A 58 -6.99 8.01 -9.10
CA LEU A 58 -8.16 7.13 -9.20
C LEU A 58 -8.39 6.37 -7.91
N ALA A 59 -7.32 5.85 -7.30
CA ALA A 59 -7.40 5.14 -6.03
C ALA A 59 -7.86 6.06 -4.88
N THR A 60 -7.37 7.32 -4.84
CA THR A 60 -7.86 8.32 -3.88
C THR A 60 -9.35 8.54 -4.04
N LEU A 61 -9.84 8.77 -5.26
CA LEU A 61 -11.27 8.96 -5.51
C LEU A 61 -12.09 7.71 -5.14
N ALA A 62 -11.61 6.53 -5.50
CA ALA A 62 -12.28 5.27 -5.18
C ALA A 62 -12.36 5.01 -3.67
N LEU A 63 -11.29 5.27 -2.91
CA LEU A 63 -11.24 5.04 -1.47
C LEU A 63 -11.97 6.11 -0.67
N THR A 64 -11.96 7.37 -1.12
CA THR A 64 -12.64 8.45 -0.39
C THR A 64 -14.14 8.48 -0.68
N LEU A 65 -14.56 8.26 -1.93
CA LEU A 65 -15.97 8.28 -2.32
C LEU A 65 -16.63 6.90 -2.21
N GLY A 66 -15.84 5.82 -2.39
CA GLY A 66 -16.33 4.44 -2.42
C GLY A 66 -16.12 3.64 -1.14
N VAL A 67 -15.74 4.28 -0.03
CA VAL A 67 -15.44 3.58 1.23
C VAL A 67 -16.60 2.66 1.68
N SER A 68 -17.85 3.07 1.50
CA SER A 68 -19.03 2.29 1.85
C SER A 68 -19.17 1.00 1.05
N TRP A 69 -18.62 0.93 -0.17
CA TRP A 69 -18.60 -0.29 -0.99
C TRP A 69 -17.44 -1.22 -0.62
N ILE A 70 -16.39 -0.66 -0.02
CA ILE A 70 -15.17 -1.39 0.33
C ILE A 70 -15.32 -2.08 1.69
N LEU A 71 -16.05 -1.47 2.62
CA LEU A 71 -16.28 -2.01 3.96
C LEU A 71 -16.82 -3.47 3.96
N PRO A 72 -17.85 -3.81 3.17
CA PRO A 72 -18.31 -5.20 3.07
C PRO A 72 -17.26 -6.14 2.50
N LEU A 73 -16.45 -5.68 1.53
CA LEU A 73 -15.40 -6.49 0.89
C LEU A 73 -14.26 -6.85 1.86
N VAL A 74 -13.96 -5.96 2.80
CA VAL A 74 -12.92 -6.23 3.82
C VAL A 74 -13.49 -6.89 5.09
N GLY A 75 -14.81 -7.15 5.13
CA GLY A 75 -15.47 -7.81 6.26
C GLY A 75 -15.78 -6.88 7.45
N ALA A 76 -15.73 -5.55 7.24
CA ALA A 76 -15.97 -4.55 8.28
C ALA A 76 -17.39 -3.96 8.27
N ASP A 77 -18.33 -4.59 7.58
CA ASP A 77 -19.75 -4.19 7.56
C ASP A 77 -20.43 -4.62 8.86
N ALA A 78 -20.79 -3.65 9.68
CA ALA A 78 -21.47 -3.92 10.96
C ALA A 78 -22.85 -4.56 10.75
N SER A 79 -23.60 -4.15 9.72
CA SER A 79 -24.95 -4.67 9.46
C SER A 79 -24.93 -6.16 9.12
N ALA A 80 -23.98 -6.58 8.27
CA ALA A 80 -23.80 -7.98 7.91
C ALA A 80 -23.30 -8.82 9.10
N ASN A 81 -22.38 -8.29 9.90
CA ASN A 81 -21.84 -8.98 11.07
C ASN A 81 -22.88 -9.11 12.19
N ILE A 82 -23.67 -8.07 12.45
CA ILE A 82 -24.76 -8.10 13.43
C ILE A 82 -25.85 -9.10 13.02
N ALA A 83 -26.21 -9.17 11.73
CA ALA A 83 -27.17 -10.13 11.23
C ALA A 83 -26.76 -11.60 11.43
N ASN A 84 -25.45 -11.86 11.53
CA ASN A 84 -24.86 -13.19 11.74
C ASN A 84 -24.64 -13.53 13.24
N ILE A 85 -24.99 -12.63 14.18
CA ILE A 85 -24.90 -12.94 15.60
C ILE A 85 -25.89 -14.08 15.93
N SER A 86 -25.41 -15.08 16.66
CA SER A 86 -26.25 -16.22 17.10
C SER A 86 -27.44 -15.71 17.91
N LYS A 87 -28.63 -16.28 17.63
CA LYS A 87 -29.88 -15.95 18.35
C LYS A 87 -29.86 -16.34 19.82
N ASP A 88 -28.87 -17.11 20.23
CA ASP A 88 -28.71 -17.57 21.62
C ASP A 88 -28.05 -16.48 22.50
N ILE A 89 -27.51 -15.43 21.89
CA ILE A 89 -26.89 -14.30 22.60
C ILE A 89 -27.97 -13.23 22.81
N SER A 90 -28.24 -12.88 24.06
CA SER A 90 -29.24 -11.88 24.44
C SER A 90 -28.75 -10.99 25.59
N GLY A 91 -29.41 -9.84 25.78
CA GLY A 91 -29.10 -8.89 26.85
C GLY A 91 -27.79 -8.16 26.64
N ASP A 92 -27.11 -7.80 27.73
CA ASP A 92 -25.87 -6.98 27.74
C ASP A 92 -24.77 -7.49 26.83
N ALA A 93 -24.67 -8.80 26.61
CA ALA A 93 -23.70 -9.41 25.72
C ALA A 93 -23.97 -9.09 24.24
N TYR A 94 -25.23 -9.09 23.85
CA TYR A 94 -25.67 -8.71 22.50
C TYR A 94 -25.37 -7.24 22.24
N ASP A 95 -25.72 -6.35 23.16
CA ASP A 95 -25.51 -4.90 23.03
C ASP A 95 -24.04 -4.56 22.92
N LYS A 96 -23.17 -5.22 23.70
CA LYS A 96 -21.72 -5.06 23.60
C LYS A 96 -21.17 -5.53 22.26
N LEU A 97 -21.65 -6.64 21.71
CA LEU A 97 -21.22 -7.12 20.38
C LEU A 97 -21.65 -6.16 19.29
N VAL A 98 -22.88 -5.68 19.31
CA VAL A 98 -23.39 -4.69 18.35
C VAL A 98 -22.52 -3.43 18.39
N GLN A 99 -22.23 -2.92 19.58
CA GLN A 99 -21.39 -1.75 19.75
C GLN A 99 -19.95 -1.99 19.24
N ASN A 100 -19.39 -3.17 19.48
CA ASN A 100 -18.06 -3.53 18.98
C ASN A 100 -18.03 -3.56 17.45
N TYR A 101 -19.02 -4.13 16.78
CA TYR A 101 -19.10 -4.15 15.30
C TYR A 101 -19.28 -2.75 14.71
N GLN A 102 -20.11 -1.92 15.33
CA GLN A 102 -20.27 -0.51 14.91
C GLN A 102 -18.97 0.28 15.06
N ASN A 103 -18.29 0.14 16.19
CA ASN A 103 -16.98 0.78 16.42
C ASN A 103 -15.93 0.28 15.42
N LEU A 104 -15.93 -1.04 15.13
CA LEU A 104 -15.00 -1.62 14.16
C LEU A 104 -15.22 -1.07 12.75
N GLU A 105 -16.49 -0.96 12.33
CA GLU A 105 -16.85 -0.34 11.05
C GLU A 105 -16.36 1.11 11.00
N GLN A 106 -16.67 1.90 12.03
CA GLN A 106 -16.25 3.31 12.08
C GLN A 106 -14.74 3.47 12.02
N TYR A 107 -14.00 2.73 12.86
CA TYR A 107 -12.53 2.79 12.85
C TYR A 107 -11.93 2.32 11.52
N THR A 108 -12.50 1.32 10.88
CA THR A 108 -12.05 0.84 9.58
C THR A 108 -12.35 1.87 8.48
N ARG A 109 -13.52 2.50 8.53
CA ARG A 109 -13.92 3.58 7.62
C ARG A 109 -12.96 4.76 7.73
N ASP A 110 -12.70 5.22 8.94
CA ASP A 110 -11.81 6.35 9.18
C ASP A 110 -10.38 6.04 8.71
N TYR A 111 -9.88 4.85 9.03
CA TYR A 111 -8.57 4.38 8.57
C TYR A 111 -8.47 4.35 7.04
N LEU A 112 -9.46 3.76 6.37
CA LEU A 112 -9.50 3.68 4.91
C LEU A 112 -9.60 5.06 4.26
N PHE A 113 -10.32 6.00 4.87
CA PHE A 113 -10.39 7.37 4.38
C PHE A 113 -9.01 8.05 4.40
N TYR A 114 -8.28 7.97 5.52
CA TYR A 114 -6.92 8.53 5.60
C TYR A 114 -5.95 7.85 4.63
N ILE A 115 -6.00 6.52 4.51
CA ILE A 115 -5.22 5.79 3.50
C ILE A 115 -5.63 6.19 2.08
N GLY A 116 -6.91 6.45 1.84
CA GLY A 116 -7.42 6.95 0.56
C GLY A 116 -6.85 8.32 0.20
N VAL A 117 -6.85 9.27 1.13
CA VAL A 117 -6.19 10.58 0.96
C VAL A 117 -4.69 10.41 0.69
N GLY A 118 -4.06 9.42 1.34
CA GLY A 118 -2.66 9.06 1.17
C GLY A 118 -2.38 8.11 -0.01
N ALA A 119 -3.36 7.77 -0.86
CA ALA A 119 -3.15 6.80 -1.92
C ALA A 119 -2.16 7.28 -3.00
N ILE A 120 -2.21 8.56 -3.37
CA ILE A 120 -1.23 9.15 -4.31
C ILE A 120 0.19 8.99 -3.79
N PRO A 121 0.58 9.49 -2.60
CA PRO A 121 1.94 9.31 -2.09
C PRO A 121 2.32 7.84 -1.91
N THR A 122 1.39 6.96 -1.54
CA THR A 122 1.66 5.53 -1.37
C THR A 122 2.01 4.85 -2.69
N VAL A 123 1.16 5.02 -3.73
CA VAL A 123 1.40 4.45 -5.06
C VAL A 123 2.69 5.02 -5.66
N LEU A 124 2.87 6.34 -5.53
CA LEU A 124 4.00 7.05 -6.11
C LEU A 124 5.32 6.70 -5.38
N SER A 125 5.32 6.57 -4.06
CA SER A 125 6.48 6.15 -3.26
C SER A 125 6.97 4.76 -3.69
N SER A 126 6.06 3.80 -3.85
CA SER A 126 6.37 2.46 -4.33
C SER A 126 6.93 2.48 -5.77
N ALA A 127 6.28 3.21 -6.68
CA ALA A 127 6.74 3.36 -8.05
C ALA A 127 8.14 4.00 -8.11
N MET A 128 8.34 5.13 -7.43
CA MET A 128 9.61 5.86 -7.41
C MET A 128 10.76 5.06 -6.81
N SER A 129 10.49 4.34 -5.72
CA SER A 129 11.49 3.46 -5.10
C SER A 129 12.04 2.43 -6.09
N ASN A 130 11.18 1.85 -6.93
CA ASN A 130 11.59 0.90 -7.96
C ASN A 130 12.25 1.58 -9.16
N LEU A 131 11.78 2.76 -9.61
CA LEU A 131 12.40 3.50 -10.71
C LEU A 131 13.83 3.91 -10.36
N VAL A 132 14.07 4.42 -9.15
CA VAL A 132 15.41 4.77 -8.64
C VAL A 132 16.34 3.54 -8.59
N LYS A 133 15.81 2.35 -8.27
CA LYS A 133 16.59 1.10 -8.40
C LYS A 133 17.00 0.83 -9.85
N GLY A 134 16.09 1.07 -10.79
CA GLY A 134 16.34 0.92 -12.23
C GLY A 134 17.40 1.89 -12.74
N GLU A 135 17.50 3.07 -12.16
CA GLU A 135 18.52 4.09 -12.41
C GLU A 135 19.90 3.71 -11.81
N GLY A 136 20.01 2.52 -11.19
CA GLY A 136 21.26 2.03 -10.57
C GLY A 136 21.46 2.47 -9.12
N ALA A 137 20.57 3.28 -8.57
CA ALA A 137 20.69 3.84 -7.23
C ALA A 137 19.92 3.02 -6.15
N ALA A 138 20.13 1.71 -6.14
CA ALA A 138 19.47 0.79 -5.20
C ALA A 138 19.69 1.17 -3.73
N LYS A 139 20.86 1.64 -3.36
CA LYS A 139 21.17 2.13 -2.00
C LYS A 139 20.28 3.31 -1.60
N VAL A 140 20.05 4.25 -2.51
CA VAL A 140 19.23 5.43 -2.25
C VAL A 140 17.76 5.02 -2.08
N SER A 141 17.26 4.11 -2.92
CA SER A 141 15.93 3.54 -2.75
C SER A 141 15.77 2.88 -1.38
N MET A 142 16.77 2.11 -0.95
CA MET A 142 16.77 1.47 0.39
C MET A 142 16.75 2.53 1.51
N PHE A 143 17.59 3.56 1.43
CA PHE A 143 17.57 4.65 2.41
C PHE A 143 16.24 5.41 2.42
N GLY A 144 15.65 5.66 1.26
CA GLY A 144 14.33 6.29 1.16
C GLY A 144 13.24 5.48 1.87
N MET A 145 13.19 4.16 1.64
CA MET A 145 12.26 3.27 2.34
C MET A 145 12.53 3.24 3.85
N MET A 146 13.81 3.22 4.26
CA MET A 146 14.20 3.23 5.68
C MET A 146 13.79 4.51 6.38
N ILE A 147 13.99 5.68 5.74
CA ILE A 147 13.52 6.98 6.26
C ILE A 147 12.00 6.95 6.42
N GLY A 148 11.24 6.45 5.44
CA GLY A 148 9.80 6.31 5.54
C GLY A 148 9.37 5.43 6.72
N ALA A 149 10.02 4.28 6.90
CA ALA A 149 9.74 3.36 7.99
C ALA A 149 10.08 3.97 9.37
N VAL A 150 11.24 4.62 9.50
CA VAL A 150 11.64 5.29 10.75
C VAL A 150 10.68 6.44 11.08
N THR A 151 10.30 7.24 10.08
CA THR A 151 9.31 8.31 10.24
C THR A 151 7.98 7.75 10.76
N ASN A 152 7.50 6.65 10.17
CA ASN A 152 6.27 6.00 10.62
C ASN A 152 6.39 5.51 12.07
N ILE A 153 7.47 4.79 12.43
CA ILE A 153 7.71 4.27 13.79
C ILE A 153 7.74 5.40 14.82
N ILE A 154 8.31 6.56 14.48
CA ILE A 154 8.38 7.72 15.39
C ILE A 154 7.00 8.39 15.51
N LEU A 155 6.28 8.54 14.39
CA LEU A 155 5.01 9.25 14.38
C LEU A 155 3.84 8.42 14.91
N ASP A 156 3.88 7.09 14.81
CA ASP A 156 2.84 6.21 15.33
C ASP A 156 2.52 6.52 16.82
N PRO A 157 3.47 6.46 17.77
CA PRO A 157 3.17 6.75 19.16
C PRO A 157 2.77 8.21 19.40
N ILE A 158 3.29 9.16 18.62
CA ILE A 158 2.95 10.59 18.76
C ILE A 158 1.49 10.82 18.35
N PHE A 159 1.06 10.24 17.22
CA PHE A 159 -0.28 10.47 16.72
C PHE A 159 -1.32 9.62 17.46
N ILE A 160 -0.98 8.38 17.82
CA ILE A 160 -1.90 7.47 18.52
C ILE A 160 -2.13 7.93 19.96
N PHE A 161 -1.04 8.20 20.71
CA PHE A 161 -1.10 8.49 22.15
C PHE A 161 -0.93 9.97 22.47
N GLY A 162 -0.05 10.69 21.73
CA GLY A 162 0.24 12.10 22.02
C GLY A 162 -0.87 13.04 21.58
N LEU A 163 -1.47 12.77 20.40
CA LEU A 163 -2.59 13.54 19.85
C LEU A 163 -3.95 12.86 20.04
N ASP A 164 -3.99 11.71 20.70
CA ASP A 164 -5.20 10.90 20.98
C ASP A 164 -6.02 10.58 19.72
N MET A 165 -5.33 10.44 18.59
CA MET A 165 -5.99 10.14 17.31
C MET A 165 -6.35 8.65 17.14
N GLY A 166 -5.85 7.76 17.99
CA GLY A 166 -6.14 6.33 17.94
C GLY A 166 -5.77 5.71 16.57
N VAL A 167 -6.72 4.98 15.98
CA VAL A 167 -6.53 4.25 14.71
C VAL A 167 -6.25 5.20 13.52
N THR A 168 -6.87 6.37 13.50
CA THR A 168 -6.65 7.38 12.44
C THR A 168 -5.24 7.95 12.51
N GLY A 169 -4.64 8.02 13.70
CA GLY A 169 -3.25 8.41 13.91
C GLY A 169 -2.27 7.46 13.23
N ALA A 170 -2.50 6.14 13.33
CA ALA A 170 -1.70 5.14 12.63
C ALA A 170 -1.78 5.27 11.10
N ALA A 171 -2.98 5.56 10.57
CA ALA A 171 -3.14 5.82 9.14
C ALA A 171 -2.38 7.08 8.69
N ALA A 172 -2.52 8.17 9.45
CA ALA A 172 -1.83 9.43 9.17
C ALA A 172 -0.30 9.28 9.24
N ALA A 173 0.23 8.58 10.24
CA ALA A 173 1.66 8.29 10.36
C ALA A 173 2.18 7.47 9.17
N THR A 174 1.40 6.48 8.71
CA THR A 174 1.72 5.70 7.51
C THR A 174 1.81 6.58 6.28
N VAL A 175 0.85 7.47 6.06
CA VAL A 175 0.85 8.42 4.92
C VAL A 175 2.04 9.36 4.98
N VAL A 176 2.37 9.92 6.15
CA VAL A 176 3.54 10.79 6.33
C VAL A 176 4.84 10.01 6.08
N GLY A 177 4.93 8.75 6.53
CA GLY A 177 6.05 7.87 6.22
C GLY A 177 6.23 7.65 4.71
N GLN A 178 5.14 7.44 3.97
CA GLN A 178 5.17 7.31 2.51
C GLN A 178 5.61 8.63 1.83
N LEU A 179 5.14 9.78 2.34
CA LEU A 179 5.59 11.09 1.86
C LEU A 179 7.09 11.33 2.11
N ALA A 180 7.62 10.93 3.26
CA ALA A 180 9.04 11.04 3.58
C ALA A 180 9.89 10.15 2.63
N SER A 181 9.46 8.91 2.40
CA SER A 181 10.09 8.00 1.45
C SER A 181 10.07 8.55 0.02
N LEU A 182 8.91 9.04 -0.43
CA LEU A 182 8.75 9.68 -1.73
C LEU A 182 9.63 10.93 -1.85
N GLY A 183 9.65 11.79 -0.83
CA GLY A 183 10.46 13.00 -0.80
C GLY A 183 11.95 12.70 -0.98
N MET A 184 12.46 11.66 -0.31
CA MET A 184 13.85 11.23 -0.47
C MET A 184 14.15 10.71 -1.88
N ALA A 185 13.26 9.88 -2.44
CA ALA A 185 13.41 9.38 -3.81
C ALA A 185 13.37 10.52 -4.84
N MET A 186 12.48 11.49 -4.66
CA MET A 186 12.39 12.68 -5.53
C MET A 186 13.62 13.58 -5.38
N LEU A 187 14.08 13.83 -4.15
CA LEU A 187 15.27 14.63 -3.89
C LEU A 187 16.51 14.05 -4.60
N PHE A 188 16.67 12.72 -4.52
CA PHE A 188 17.74 12.04 -5.24
C PHE A 188 17.63 12.25 -6.75
N HIS A 189 16.44 11.98 -7.30
CA HIS A 189 16.20 12.11 -8.73
C HIS A 189 16.50 13.52 -9.26
N TYR A 190 16.08 14.57 -8.53
CA TYR A 190 16.34 15.95 -8.95
C TYR A 190 17.77 16.43 -8.74
N ARG A 191 18.48 15.89 -7.74
CA ARG A 191 19.79 16.41 -7.35
C ARG A 191 20.96 15.68 -8.01
N TRP A 192 20.82 14.38 -8.23
CA TRP A 192 21.88 13.55 -8.79
C TRP A 192 21.62 13.08 -10.22
N ASP A 193 20.38 12.90 -10.61
CA ASP A 193 20.04 12.38 -11.92
C ASP A 193 19.57 13.48 -12.88
N LYS A 194 20.51 14.34 -13.29
CA LYS A 194 20.24 15.48 -14.18
C LYS A 194 19.87 15.05 -15.61
N GLU A 195 20.22 13.84 -16.00
CA GLU A 195 19.99 13.34 -17.36
C GLU A 195 18.58 12.76 -17.56
N ILE A 196 17.94 12.30 -16.47
CA ILE A 196 16.60 11.71 -16.49
C ILE A 196 15.57 12.72 -15.97
N ARG A 197 15.30 13.77 -16.75
CA ARG A 197 14.25 14.73 -16.39
C ARG A 197 12.85 14.21 -16.74
N ARG A 198 11.91 14.32 -15.80
CA ARG A 198 10.51 13.97 -15.96
C ARG A 198 9.72 15.18 -16.43
N ASP A 199 9.76 15.45 -17.72
CA ASP A 199 8.98 16.53 -18.32
C ASP A 199 7.68 15.97 -18.90
N TRP A 200 6.59 16.71 -18.75
CA TRP A 200 5.31 16.43 -19.41
C TRP A 200 5.47 16.24 -20.93
N LYS A 201 6.43 16.92 -21.54
CA LYS A 201 6.74 16.83 -22.97
C LYS A 201 7.19 15.44 -23.42
N HIS A 202 7.68 14.61 -22.51
CA HIS A 202 8.14 13.24 -22.79
C HIS A 202 7.06 12.18 -22.60
N ILE A 203 5.84 12.56 -22.18
CA ILE A 203 4.67 11.67 -22.12
C ILE A 203 4.11 11.42 -23.55
N ARG A 204 4.94 11.02 -24.47
CA ARG A 204 4.43 10.54 -25.76
C ARG A 204 4.19 9.03 -25.66
N PRO A 205 2.92 8.58 -25.71
CA PRO A 205 2.61 7.16 -25.62
C PRO A 205 3.22 6.43 -26.83
N GLN A 206 4.30 5.70 -26.60
CA GLN A 206 4.85 4.77 -27.56
C GLN A 206 4.31 3.39 -27.24
N TRP A 207 3.47 2.83 -28.11
CA TRP A 207 2.75 1.58 -27.85
C TRP A 207 3.69 0.41 -27.48
N GLY A 208 4.84 0.29 -28.12
CA GLY A 208 5.84 -0.72 -27.79
C GLY A 208 6.42 -0.59 -26.37
N LEU A 209 6.61 0.64 -25.91
CA LEU A 209 7.12 0.95 -24.56
C LEU A 209 6.06 0.65 -23.50
N ILE A 210 4.83 1.09 -23.74
CA ILE A 210 3.67 0.85 -22.86
C ILE A 210 3.45 -0.65 -22.70
N ARG A 211 3.34 -1.38 -23.81
CA ARG A 211 3.18 -2.84 -23.80
C ARG A 211 4.29 -3.54 -23.01
N GLY A 212 5.52 -3.06 -23.14
CA GLY A 212 6.66 -3.61 -22.40
C GLY A 212 6.54 -3.41 -20.89
N ILE A 213 6.23 -2.19 -20.44
CA ILE A 213 6.07 -1.88 -19.02
C ILE A 213 4.95 -2.72 -18.40
N TYR A 214 3.80 -2.82 -19.09
CA TYR A 214 2.67 -3.63 -18.61
C TYR A 214 2.96 -5.14 -18.66
N ALA A 215 3.71 -5.64 -19.63
CA ALA A 215 4.08 -7.06 -19.73
C ALA A 215 4.89 -7.55 -18.52
N ILE A 216 5.69 -6.67 -17.89
CA ILE A 216 6.45 -6.98 -16.66
C ILE A 216 5.69 -6.53 -15.42
N GLY A 217 5.08 -5.37 -15.47
CA GLY A 217 4.41 -4.75 -14.32
C GLY A 217 3.13 -5.48 -13.91
N ILE A 218 2.32 -5.96 -14.86
CA ILE A 218 1.07 -6.69 -14.56
C ILE A 218 1.34 -7.99 -13.79
N PRO A 219 2.24 -8.89 -14.21
CA PRO A 219 2.55 -10.08 -13.42
C PRO A 219 3.06 -9.75 -12.02
N ALA A 220 3.89 -8.71 -11.88
CA ALA A 220 4.38 -8.28 -10.58
C ALA A 220 3.25 -7.74 -9.67
N ALA A 221 2.33 -6.95 -10.24
CA ALA A 221 1.16 -6.44 -9.52
C ALA A 221 0.20 -7.57 -9.13
N ILE A 222 -0.03 -8.54 -10.01
CA ILE A 222 -0.85 -9.73 -9.73
C ILE A 222 -0.23 -10.54 -8.58
N MET A 223 1.07 -10.77 -8.60
CA MET A 223 1.77 -11.49 -7.54
C MET A 223 1.58 -10.79 -6.18
N GLN A 224 1.71 -9.47 -6.13
CA GLN A 224 1.45 -8.67 -4.93
C GLN A 224 -0.03 -8.72 -4.51
N GLY A 225 -0.95 -8.65 -5.48
CA GLY A 225 -2.40 -8.75 -5.26
C GLY A 225 -2.82 -10.13 -4.74
N LEU A 226 -2.22 -11.21 -5.22
CA LEU A 226 -2.47 -12.57 -4.74
C LEU A 226 -2.09 -12.72 -3.26
N LEU A 227 -0.98 -12.10 -2.83
CA LEU A 227 -0.62 -12.07 -1.42
C LEU A 227 -1.69 -11.35 -0.58
N SER A 228 -2.25 -10.25 -1.09
CA SER A 228 -3.36 -9.54 -0.45
C SER A 228 -4.62 -10.41 -0.32
N VAL A 229 -5.00 -11.08 -1.41
CA VAL A 229 -6.15 -12.01 -1.42
C VAL A 229 -5.92 -13.18 -0.45
N MET A 230 -4.70 -13.70 -0.39
CA MET A 230 -4.36 -14.77 0.58
C MET A 230 -4.56 -14.29 2.03
N VAL A 231 -4.08 -13.11 2.38
CA VAL A 231 -4.27 -12.53 3.73
C VAL A 231 -5.74 -12.34 4.05
N LEU A 232 -6.51 -11.82 3.08
CA LEU A 232 -7.95 -11.65 3.22
C LEU A 232 -8.64 -12.99 3.47
N PHE A 233 -8.34 -14.01 2.65
CA PHE A 233 -8.93 -15.35 2.78
C PHE A 233 -8.61 -16.01 4.11
N VAL A 234 -7.36 -15.91 4.57
CA VAL A 234 -6.94 -16.44 5.88
C VAL A 234 -7.70 -15.73 7.01
N ASN A 235 -7.84 -14.41 6.94
CA ASN A 235 -8.60 -13.65 7.94
C ASN A 235 -10.08 -14.03 7.96
N LEU A 236 -10.68 -14.28 6.79
CA LEU A 236 -12.06 -14.77 6.69
C LEU A 236 -12.21 -16.16 7.33
N VAL A 237 -11.31 -17.09 7.04
CA VAL A 237 -11.31 -18.43 7.64
C VAL A 237 -11.13 -18.36 9.15
N PHE A 238 -10.22 -17.52 9.66
CA PHE A 238 -10.06 -17.33 11.10
C PHE A 238 -11.30 -16.69 11.74
N GLY A 239 -11.99 -15.79 11.04
CA GLY A 239 -13.22 -15.16 11.48
C GLY A 239 -14.35 -16.16 11.78
N THR A 240 -14.32 -17.37 11.17
CA THR A 240 -15.31 -18.44 11.43
C THR A 240 -15.03 -19.25 12.70
N GLN A 241 -13.91 -19.02 13.41
CA GLN A 241 -13.48 -19.82 14.56
C GLN A 241 -14.02 -19.31 15.92
N GLY A 242 -15.06 -18.47 15.92
CA GLY A 242 -15.70 -17.99 17.15
C GLY A 242 -14.72 -17.25 18.08
N ASP A 243 -14.63 -17.65 19.34
CA ASP A 243 -13.80 -16.99 20.36
C ASP A 243 -12.28 -16.98 20.05
N MET A 244 -11.83 -17.88 19.17
CA MET A 244 -10.42 -17.98 18.75
C MET A 244 -10.11 -17.07 17.54
N ALA A 245 -11.08 -16.42 16.93
CA ALA A 245 -10.91 -15.62 15.73
C ALA A 245 -9.90 -14.47 15.93
N GLU A 246 -10.08 -13.65 16.96
CA GLU A 246 -9.21 -12.52 17.25
C GLU A 246 -7.76 -12.93 17.56
N PRO A 247 -7.49 -13.90 18.46
CA PRO A 247 -6.15 -14.38 18.73
C PRO A 247 -5.45 -14.95 17.49
N LEU A 248 -6.16 -15.70 16.65
CA LEU A 248 -5.62 -16.29 15.42
C LEU A 248 -5.25 -15.22 14.39
N GLN A 249 -6.11 -14.23 14.17
CA GLN A 249 -5.85 -13.12 13.26
C GLN A 249 -4.66 -12.26 13.74
N ALA A 250 -4.56 -12.00 15.04
CA ALA A 250 -3.44 -11.27 15.63
C ALA A 250 -2.11 -12.05 15.46
N ALA A 251 -2.11 -13.34 15.77
CA ALA A 251 -0.94 -14.23 15.61
C ALA A 251 -0.48 -14.31 14.15
N TYR A 252 -1.43 -14.44 13.22
CA TYR A 252 -1.13 -14.46 11.78
C TYR A 252 -0.57 -13.12 11.28
N GLY A 253 -1.10 -12.01 11.78
CA GLY A 253 -0.58 -10.68 11.47
C GLY A 253 0.89 -10.49 11.89
N ILE A 254 1.27 -11.02 13.03
CA ILE A 254 2.65 -11.03 13.52
C ILE A 254 3.51 -11.96 12.65
N TYR A 255 3.06 -13.17 12.41
CA TYR A 255 3.77 -14.15 11.56
C TYR A 255 4.05 -13.57 10.16
N TYR A 256 3.07 -12.96 9.52
CA TYR A 256 3.19 -12.38 8.19
C TYR A 256 4.21 -11.23 8.13
N LYS A 257 4.36 -10.46 9.21
CA LYS A 257 5.37 -9.40 9.30
C LYS A 257 6.79 -9.93 9.49
N ILE A 258 6.96 -11.08 10.14
CA ILE A 258 8.27 -11.71 10.42
C ILE A 258 8.74 -12.54 9.23
N GLN A 259 7.84 -13.17 8.49
CA GLN A 259 8.15 -14.07 7.37
C GLN A 259 9.11 -13.49 6.32
N PRO A 260 8.95 -12.24 5.83
CA PRO A 260 9.87 -11.67 4.84
C PRO A 260 11.29 -11.52 5.34
N VAL A 261 11.48 -11.26 6.65
CA VAL A 261 12.80 -11.14 7.27
C VAL A 261 13.56 -12.46 7.20
N SER A 262 12.87 -13.58 7.47
CA SER A 262 13.46 -14.91 7.40
C SER A 262 13.95 -15.28 6.00
N TYR A 263 13.19 -14.96 4.96
CA TYR A 263 13.59 -15.26 3.57
C TYR A 263 14.78 -14.44 3.07
N THR A 264 14.96 -13.22 3.56
CA THR A 264 16.11 -12.39 3.17
C THR A 264 17.43 -12.89 3.74
N HIS A 265 17.40 -13.55 4.91
CA HIS A 265 18.59 -14.13 5.54
C HIS A 265 18.96 -15.54 5.06
N LEU A 266 18.02 -16.28 4.45
CA LEU A 266 18.26 -17.64 3.94
C LEU A 266 18.81 -17.67 2.51
N ARG A 267 18.91 -16.52 1.81
CA ARG A 267 19.45 -16.39 0.46
C ARG A 267 20.90 -15.85 0.42
N LEU A 268 21.59 -15.77 1.53
CA LEU A 268 23.03 -15.60 1.65
C LEU A 268 23.70 -16.96 1.84
#